data_16c1a4f2b28cf037a4fe699d0bf2b1a4
#
_entry.id   16c1a4f2b28cf037a4fe699d0bf2b1a4
#
_cell.length_a   1.000
_cell.length_b   1.000
_cell.length_c   1.000
_cell.angle_alpha   90.00
_cell.angle_beta   90.00
_cell.angle_gamma   90.00
#
_symmetry.space_group_name_H-M   'P 1'
#
loop_
_entity.id
_entity.type
_entity.pdbx_description
1 polymer ?
#
loop_
_entity_poly.entity_id
_entity_poly.type
_entity_poly.pdbx_seq_one_letter_code
_entity_poly.pdbx_strand_id
1 'polypeptide(L)'
;MRLVLKDEKYTFTVTKAAEPRTEYGSGRQKMNRASKLPEWIVEVLAMDSERGEVIRVTVTGDQPKVSQGQPIRFEELEAIPWANNGRDGVAYRAAAIHPAAQARAA
;
A
#
# COMPACT_ATOMS: atom_id res chain seq x y z
N MET A 1 -15.66 1.60 -8.46
CA MET A 1 -15.14 0.34 -9.04
C MET A 1 -13.80 0.01 -8.42
N ARG A 2 -13.61 -1.25 -8.05
CA ARG A 2 -12.35 -1.72 -7.49
C ARG A 2 -11.65 -2.62 -8.49
N LEU A 3 -10.35 -2.41 -8.64
CA LEU A 3 -9.52 -3.24 -9.51
C LEU A 3 -8.53 -4.00 -8.64
N VAL A 4 -8.54 -5.32 -8.75
CA VAL A 4 -7.56 -6.16 -8.06
C VAL A 4 -6.33 -6.25 -8.95
N LEU A 5 -5.18 -5.88 -8.41
CA LEU A 5 -3.93 -5.92 -9.15
C LEU A 5 -3.21 -7.24 -8.91
N LYS A 6 -2.67 -7.79 -9.98
CA LYS A 6 -1.92 -9.05 -9.89
C LYS A 6 -0.46 -8.75 -9.60
N ASP A 7 0.05 -9.35 -8.54
CA ASP A 7 1.42 -9.15 -8.07
C ASP A 7 2.47 -9.53 -9.11
N GLU A 8 2.20 -10.53 -9.90
CA GLU A 8 3.19 -11.07 -10.82
C GLU A 8 3.64 -10.09 -11.89
N LYS A 9 2.90 -9.02 -12.10
CA LYS A 9 3.27 -7.98 -13.07
C LYS A 9 4.13 -6.90 -12.48
N TYR A 10 4.20 -6.82 -11.16
CA TYR A 10 4.86 -5.74 -10.46
C TYR A 10 5.83 -6.25 -9.43
N THR A 11 6.90 -5.51 -9.24
CA THR A 11 7.73 -5.66 -8.05
C THR A 11 7.50 -4.46 -7.16
N PHE A 12 7.49 -4.67 -5.86
CA PHE A 12 7.26 -3.61 -4.89
C PHE A 12 8.43 -3.53 -3.93
N THR A 13 9.00 -2.33 -3.81
CA THR A 13 10.11 -2.07 -2.89
C THR A 13 9.68 -0.97 -1.94
N VAL A 14 9.80 -1.19 -0.65
CA VAL A 14 9.42 -0.23 0.37
C VAL A 14 10.35 0.98 0.30
N THR A 15 9.77 2.18 0.29
CA THR A 15 10.56 3.42 0.25
C THR A 15 10.83 3.99 1.63
N LYS A 16 9.98 3.66 2.61
CA LYS A 16 10.18 4.07 4.01
C LYS A 16 9.31 3.20 4.91
N ALA A 17 9.61 3.22 6.20
CA ALA A 17 8.86 2.44 7.19
C ALA A 17 7.38 2.80 7.18
N ALA A 18 6.54 1.86 7.60
CA ALA A 18 5.10 2.07 7.69
C ALA A 18 4.77 3.26 8.60
N GLU A 19 3.79 4.06 8.18
CA GLU A 19 3.32 5.21 8.93
C GLU A 19 1.86 5.02 9.32
N PRO A 20 1.44 5.54 10.48
CA PRO A 20 0.01 5.53 10.78
C PRO A 20 -0.73 6.42 9.79
N ARG A 21 -1.85 5.94 9.29
CA ARG A 21 -2.76 6.77 8.51
C ARG A 21 -3.54 7.63 9.50
N THR A 22 -3.50 8.95 9.33
CA THR A 22 -4.11 9.85 10.29
C THR A 22 -5.39 10.47 9.76
N GLU A 23 -6.27 10.83 10.69
CA GLU A 23 -7.50 11.56 10.38
C GLU A 23 -7.17 13.02 10.10
N TYR A 24 -7.84 13.57 9.11
CA TYR A 24 -7.70 14.98 8.80
C TYR A 24 -8.21 15.82 9.98
N GLY A 25 -7.38 16.74 10.43
CA GLY A 25 -7.74 17.69 11.48
C GLY A 25 -7.37 17.26 12.90
N SER A 26 -7.58 16.00 13.27
CA SER A 26 -7.31 15.54 14.63
C SER A 26 -5.90 15.02 14.83
N GLY A 27 -5.27 14.53 13.76
CA GLY A 27 -3.96 13.89 13.85
C GLY A 27 -3.99 12.50 14.45
N ARG A 28 -5.14 11.98 14.82
CA ARG A 28 -5.26 10.64 15.38
C ARG A 28 -5.14 9.59 14.30
N GLN A 29 -4.61 8.44 14.65
CA GLN A 29 -4.55 7.33 13.72
C GLN A 29 -5.95 6.91 13.30
N LYS A 30 -6.17 6.77 11.99
CA LYS A 30 -7.45 6.36 11.46
C LYS A 30 -7.70 4.88 11.75
N MET A 31 -8.93 4.56 12.14
CA MET A 31 -9.35 3.20 12.40
C MET A 31 -10.30 2.75 11.30
N ASN A 32 -10.19 1.50 10.88
CA ASN A 32 -11.11 0.92 9.93
C ASN A 32 -12.50 0.81 10.57
N ARG A 33 -13.55 1.27 9.88
CA ARG A 33 -14.90 1.29 10.45
C ARG A 33 -15.45 -0.11 10.69
N ALA A 34 -15.15 -1.04 9.83
CA ALA A 34 -15.70 -2.39 9.92
C ALA A 34 -14.99 -3.23 10.97
N SER A 35 -13.67 -3.22 10.96
CA SER A 35 -12.86 -4.07 11.83
C SER A 35 -12.48 -3.43 13.16
N LYS A 36 -12.56 -2.10 13.25
CA LYS A 36 -12.08 -1.33 14.41
C LYS A 36 -10.57 -1.44 14.63
N LEU A 37 -9.84 -1.84 13.60
CA LEU A 37 -8.39 -1.95 13.66
C LEU A 37 -7.71 -0.72 13.07
N PRO A 38 -6.48 -0.40 13.51
CA PRO A 38 -5.78 0.77 13.00
C PRO A 38 -5.38 0.62 11.55
N GLU A 39 -5.30 1.74 10.86
CA GLU A 39 -4.86 1.78 9.45
C GLU A 39 -3.45 2.34 9.35
N TRP A 40 -2.67 1.75 8.45
CA TRP A 40 -1.28 2.11 8.21
C TRP A 40 -1.07 2.40 6.73
N ILE A 41 -0.09 3.25 6.44
CA ILE A 41 0.30 3.54 5.07
C ILE A 41 1.69 2.98 4.84
N VAL A 42 1.83 2.21 3.78
CA VAL A 42 3.13 1.72 3.31
C VAL A 42 3.37 2.32 1.93
N GLU A 43 4.44 3.09 1.82
CA GLU A 43 4.82 3.69 0.55
C GLU A 43 5.82 2.77 -0.15
N VAL A 44 5.55 2.46 -1.40
CA VAL A 44 6.38 1.55 -2.17
C VAL A 44 6.64 2.09 -3.57
N LEU A 45 7.77 1.67 -4.13
CA LEU A 45 8.04 1.84 -5.55
C LEU A 45 7.50 0.61 -6.26
N ALA A 46 6.46 0.80 -7.06
CA ALA A 46 5.85 -0.26 -7.85
C ALA A 46 6.46 -0.22 -9.24
N MET A 47 7.07 -1.30 -9.67
CA MET A 47 7.73 -1.37 -10.96
C MET A 47 7.21 -2.52 -11.78
N ASP A 48 6.98 -2.26 -13.07
CA ASP A 48 6.77 -3.31 -14.05
C ASP A 48 7.99 -3.37 -14.99
N SER A 49 7.86 -4.02 -16.13
CA SER A 49 8.98 -4.17 -17.07
C SER A 49 9.38 -2.88 -17.77
N GLU A 50 8.55 -1.85 -17.69
CA GLU A 50 8.78 -0.62 -18.48
C GLU A 50 9.04 0.61 -17.60
N ARG A 51 8.41 0.69 -16.43
CA ARG A 51 8.52 1.89 -15.61
C ARG A 51 8.14 1.60 -14.17
N GLY A 52 8.38 2.60 -13.31
CA GLY A 52 7.99 2.53 -11.93
C GLY A 52 7.26 3.78 -11.49
N GLU A 53 6.49 3.65 -10.42
CA GLU A 53 5.88 4.81 -9.78
C GLU A 53 5.75 4.54 -8.28
N VAL A 54 5.75 5.61 -7.51
CA VAL A 54 5.57 5.52 -6.06
C VAL A 54 4.09 5.54 -5.76
N ILE A 55 3.64 4.52 -5.01
CA ILE A 55 2.26 4.46 -4.54
C ILE A 55 2.21 4.30 -3.03
N ARG A 56 1.10 4.70 -2.45
CA ARG A 56 0.87 4.59 -1.00
C ARG A 56 -0.28 3.63 -0.80
N VAL A 57 -0.03 2.55 -0.06
CA VAL A 57 -0.99 1.48 0.13
C VAL A 57 -1.46 1.46 1.58
N THR A 58 -2.78 1.45 1.79
CA THR A 58 -3.36 1.36 3.12
C THR A 58 -3.50 -0.10 3.50
N VAL A 59 -3.02 -0.44 4.68
CA VAL A 59 -3.16 -1.77 5.28
C VAL A 59 -3.75 -1.62 6.67
N THR A 60 -4.71 -2.47 7.00
CA THR A 60 -5.41 -2.44 8.28
C THR A 60 -4.89 -3.54 9.19
N GLY A 61 -4.74 -3.25 10.47
CA GLY A 61 -4.33 -4.22 11.46
C GLY A 61 -3.07 -3.82 12.20
N ASP A 62 -2.20 -4.79 12.47
CA ASP A 62 -0.95 -4.54 13.16
C ASP A 62 0.00 -3.73 12.28
N GLN A 63 0.87 -2.96 12.90
CA GLN A 63 1.85 -2.18 12.17
C GLN A 63 2.70 -3.10 11.28
N PRO A 64 2.71 -2.85 9.96
CA PRO A 64 3.58 -3.62 9.09
C PRO A 64 5.05 -3.40 9.43
N LYS A 65 5.78 -4.48 9.62
CA LYS A 65 7.19 -4.42 9.96
C LYS A 65 8.02 -4.43 8.69
N VAL A 66 8.11 -3.27 8.07
CA VAL A 66 8.83 -3.10 6.81
C VAL A 66 9.87 -2.01 6.96
N SER A 67 10.93 -2.11 6.19
CA SER A 67 12.00 -1.13 6.20
C SER A 67 12.38 -0.70 4.79
N GLN A 68 12.98 0.46 4.69
CA GLN A 68 13.37 1.04 3.41
C GLN A 68 14.23 0.05 2.61
N GLY A 69 13.89 -0.10 1.35
CA GLY A 69 14.62 -0.99 0.44
C GLY A 69 14.17 -2.44 0.46
N GLN A 70 13.23 -2.78 1.34
CA GLN A 70 12.78 -4.16 1.46
C GLN A 70 11.84 -4.53 0.30
N PRO A 71 12.08 -5.64 -0.39
CA PRO A 71 11.11 -6.15 -1.36
C PRO A 71 9.95 -6.82 -0.64
N ILE A 72 8.72 -6.55 -1.10
CA ILE A 72 7.52 -7.09 -0.48
C ILE A 72 6.52 -7.56 -1.54
N ARG A 73 5.53 -8.32 -1.10
CA ARG A 73 4.33 -8.66 -1.87
C ARG A 73 3.11 -8.19 -1.10
N PHE A 74 2.09 -7.79 -1.82
CA PHE A 74 0.79 -7.49 -1.23
C PHE A 74 -0.15 -8.66 -1.45
N GLU A 75 -0.98 -8.92 -0.45
CA GLU A 75 -2.10 -9.83 -0.57
C GLU A 75 -3.33 -9.00 -0.91
N GLU A 76 -3.99 -9.34 -2.00
CA GLU A 76 -5.21 -8.67 -2.46
C GLU A 76 -5.04 -7.15 -2.59
N LEU A 77 -4.05 -6.73 -3.36
CA LEU A 77 -3.86 -5.32 -3.66
C LEU A 77 -4.97 -4.83 -4.58
N GLU A 78 -5.67 -3.79 -4.15
CA GLU A 78 -6.75 -3.19 -4.90
C GLU A 78 -6.47 -1.73 -5.21
N ALA A 79 -6.84 -1.31 -6.41
CA ALA A 79 -6.87 0.08 -6.80
C ALA A 79 -8.32 0.55 -6.75
N ILE A 80 -8.60 1.60 -5.99
CA ILE A 80 -9.94 2.11 -5.78
C ILE A 80 -10.02 3.53 -6.34
N PRO A 81 -10.61 3.72 -7.52
CA PRO A 81 -10.78 5.06 -8.06
C PRO A 81 -11.71 5.89 -7.18
N TRP A 82 -11.40 7.17 -7.04
CA TRP A 82 -12.25 8.08 -6.29
C TRP A 82 -12.35 9.42 -7.03
N ALA A 83 -13.46 10.11 -6.77
CA ALA A 83 -13.68 11.46 -7.28
C ALA A 83 -14.41 12.27 -6.22
N ASN A 84 -13.96 13.50 -5.99
CA ASN A 84 -14.56 14.38 -5.00
C ASN A 84 -14.22 15.83 -5.32
N ASN A 85 -15.25 16.67 -5.39
CA ASN A 85 -15.11 18.12 -5.60
C ASN A 85 -14.26 18.47 -6.83
N GLY A 86 -14.48 17.80 -7.95
CA GLY A 86 -13.74 18.03 -9.18
C GLY A 86 -12.35 17.45 -9.22
N ARG A 87 -11.96 16.75 -8.17
CA ARG A 87 -10.68 16.03 -8.11
C ARG A 87 -10.92 14.54 -8.26
N ASP A 88 -9.99 13.85 -8.84
CA ASP A 88 -10.03 12.40 -8.91
C ASP A 88 -8.66 11.82 -8.63
N GLY A 89 -8.64 10.53 -8.38
CA GLY A 89 -7.40 9.82 -8.12
C GLY A 89 -7.67 8.35 -7.86
N VAL A 90 -6.63 7.67 -7.42
CA VAL A 90 -6.71 6.25 -7.10
C VAL A 90 -6.14 6.04 -5.71
N ALA A 91 -6.91 5.36 -4.86
CA ALA A 91 -6.44 4.90 -3.56
C ALA A 91 -6.06 3.44 -3.68
N TYR A 92 -5.02 3.04 -2.96
CA TYR A 92 -4.58 1.65 -2.96
C TYR A 92 -4.78 1.06 -1.57
N ARG A 93 -5.22 -0.19 -1.53
CA ARG A 93 -5.45 -0.91 -0.29
C ARG A 93 -5.09 -2.37 -0.48
N ALA A 94 -4.52 -2.99 0.56
CA ALA A 94 -4.19 -4.40 0.53
C ALA A 94 -4.63 -5.06 1.82
N ALA A 95 -4.90 -6.36 1.75
CA ALA A 95 -5.30 -7.14 2.91
C ALA A 95 -4.11 -7.40 3.83
N ALA A 96 -2.94 -7.64 3.26
CA ALA A 96 -1.73 -7.93 4.04
C ALA A 96 -0.48 -7.66 3.22
N ILE A 97 0.66 -7.64 3.90
CA ILE A 97 1.97 -7.48 3.29
C ILE A 97 2.83 -8.66 3.72
N HIS A 98 3.57 -9.22 2.77
CA HIS A 98 4.49 -10.32 3.02
C HIS A 98 5.87 -9.97 2.47
N PRO A 99 6.95 -10.41 3.13
CA PRO A 99 8.28 -10.29 2.54
C PRO A 99 8.31 -11.02 1.20
N ALA A 100 8.90 -10.40 0.20
CA ALA A 100 9.11 -11.06 -1.09
C ALA A 100 10.54 -11.61 -1.11
N ALA A 101 10.69 -12.77 -1.75
CA ALA A 101 12.02 -13.26 -2.02
C ALA A 101 12.69 -12.26 -2.96
N GLN A 102 13.90 -11.83 -2.62
CA GLN A 102 14.65 -11.00 -3.54
C GLN A 102 14.83 -11.76 -4.84
N ALA A 103 14.54 -11.05 -5.93
CA ALA A 103 14.91 -11.58 -7.22
C ALA A 103 16.41 -11.81 -7.15
N ARG A 104 16.81 -13.05 -7.16
CA ARG A 104 18.22 -13.35 -7.19
C ARG A 104 18.76 -12.89 -8.51
N ALA A 105 19.71 -12.02 -8.43
CA ALA A 105 20.64 -11.92 -9.53
C ALA A 105 21.26 -13.31 -9.66
N ALA A 106 20.64 -14.11 -10.39
CA ALA A 106 21.21 -15.42 -10.63
C ALA A 106 22.32 -15.24 -11.63
#